data_42889ae4d2267ab8bacac692e9c7003b
#
_entry.id   42889ae4d2267ab8bacac692e9c7003b
#
_cell.length_a   1.000
_cell.length_b   1.000
_cell.length_c   1.000
_cell.angle_alpha   90.00
_cell.angle_beta   90.00
_cell.angle_gamma   90.00
#
_symmetry.space_group_name_H-M   'P 1'
#
loop_
_entity.id
_entity.type
_entity.pdbx_description
1 polymer ?
#
loop_
_entity_poly.entity_id
_entity_poly.type
_entity_poly.pdbx_seq_one_letter_code
_entity_poly.pdbx_strand_id
1 'polypeptide(L)'
;MSEGSGQISELLQQWVKGDQEALDAVAPVIYQELRRLAHYHLKSERADHTLQSTALVNEAFIQLMGSQPTQLQNRAHFVAIASRLMRQILMQYARSRRANKRDGGYRLALEEIADLPIAGDEELVALDDALDELTRIDDRQGKIVQMKFFGGLSAPDISQVLGISLATVERDWATARIWLRREMSRAASP
;
A
#
# COMPACT_ATOMS: atom_id res chain seq x y z
N MET A 1 -18.91 -13.75 10.31
CA MET A 1 -17.69 -12.89 10.28
C MET A 1 -17.97 -11.41 10.02
N SER A 2 -19.25 -10.97 10.12
CA SER A 2 -19.66 -9.56 9.86
C SER A 2 -19.61 -8.63 11.09
N GLU A 3 -19.71 -9.14 12.31
CA GLU A 3 -19.81 -8.29 13.51
C GLU A 3 -18.52 -7.50 13.82
N GLY A 4 -17.35 -8.13 13.67
CA GLY A 4 -16.08 -7.46 13.91
C GLY A 4 -15.75 -6.32 12.91
N SER A 5 -16.24 -6.41 11.67
CA SER A 5 -16.01 -5.37 10.65
C SER A 5 -16.86 -4.11 10.90
N GLY A 6 -18.07 -4.26 11.45
CA GLY A 6 -18.93 -3.14 11.84
C GLY A 6 -18.34 -2.35 13.01
N GLN A 7 -17.90 -3.07 14.04
CA GLN A 7 -17.31 -2.48 15.24
C GLN A 7 -16.02 -1.69 14.93
N ILE A 8 -15.15 -2.24 14.07
CA ILE A 8 -13.94 -1.52 13.62
C ILE A 8 -14.31 -0.24 12.88
N SER A 9 -15.34 -0.28 12.03
CA SER A 9 -15.79 0.89 11.28
C SER A 9 -16.32 1.99 12.19
N GLU A 10 -17.06 1.64 13.23
CA GLU A 10 -17.56 2.59 14.24
C GLU A 10 -16.41 3.24 15.03
N LEU A 11 -15.44 2.44 15.50
CA LEU A 11 -14.27 2.95 16.21
C LEU A 11 -13.44 3.89 15.34
N LEU A 12 -13.23 3.56 14.05
CA LEU A 12 -12.52 4.43 13.12
C LEU A 12 -13.25 5.77 12.93
N GLN A 13 -14.59 5.77 12.84
CA GLN A 13 -15.38 6.99 12.70
C GLN A 13 -15.37 7.84 13.98
N GLN A 14 -15.38 7.21 15.15
CA GLN A 14 -15.27 7.90 16.44
C GLN A 14 -13.90 8.53 16.62
N TRP A 15 -12.82 7.81 16.27
CA TRP A 15 -11.47 8.37 16.26
C TRP A 15 -11.34 9.61 15.37
N VAL A 16 -11.88 9.58 14.17
CA VAL A 16 -11.90 10.76 13.25
C VAL A 16 -12.60 11.96 13.89
N LYS A 17 -13.58 11.75 14.76
CA LYS A 17 -14.27 12.81 15.52
C LYS A 17 -13.51 13.28 16.76
N GLY A 18 -12.32 12.72 17.02
CA GLY A 18 -11.46 13.10 18.15
C GLY A 18 -11.65 12.28 19.41
N ASP A 19 -12.36 11.14 19.35
CA ASP A 19 -12.54 10.24 20.49
C ASP A 19 -11.24 9.46 20.76
N GLN A 20 -10.61 9.76 21.91
CA GLN A 20 -9.34 9.14 22.30
C GLN A 20 -9.54 7.69 22.77
N GLU A 21 -10.66 7.36 23.38
CA GLU A 21 -10.95 5.97 23.81
C GLU A 21 -11.14 5.08 22.59
N ALA A 22 -11.80 5.59 21.56
CA ALA A 22 -11.94 4.89 20.29
C ALA A 22 -10.60 4.67 19.61
N LEU A 23 -9.67 5.64 19.68
CA LEU A 23 -8.30 5.48 19.18
C LEU A 23 -7.57 4.37 19.91
N ASP A 24 -7.60 4.38 21.25
CA ASP A 24 -6.93 3.37 22.06
C ASP A 24 -7.48 1.95 21.76
N ALA A 25 -8.77 1.84 21.53
CA ALA A 25 -9.42 0.58 21.17
C ALA A 25 -9.07 0.10 19.76
N VAL A 26 -8.95 1.02 18.78
CA VAL A 26 -8.68 0.66 17.38
C VAL A 26 -7.19 0.56 17.06
N ALA A 27 -6.30 1.17 17.84
CA ALA A 27 -4.86 1.20 17.61
C ALA A 27 -4.23 -0.20 17.44
N PRO A 28 -4.57 -1.23 18.24
CA PRO A 28 -4.06 -2.59 18.02
C PRO A 28 -4.48 -3.16 16.66
N VAL A 29 -5.69 -2.88 16.20
CA VAL A 29 -6.21 -3.35 14.92
C VAL A 29 -5.47 -2.65 13.77
N ILE A 30 -5.28 -1.34 13.87
CA ILE A 30 -4.48 -0.53 12.94
C ILE A 30 -3.06 -1.10 12.84
N TYR A 31 -2.42 -1.35 13.98
CA TYR A 31 -1.07 -1.89 14.01
C TYR A 31 -0.96 -3.27 13.33
N GLN A 32 -1.93 -4.14 13.55
CA GLN A 32 -1.99 -5.46 12.90
C GLN A 32 -2.18 -5.34 11.37
N GLU A 33 -3.01 -4.42 10.90
CA GLU A 33 -3.17 -4.19 9.46
C GLU A 33 -1.89 -3.63 8.83
N LEU A 34 -1.23 -2.68 9.45
CA LEU A 34 0.06 -2.16 8.98
C LEU A 34 1.14 -3.26 8.97
N ARG A 35 1.15 -4.14 10.00
CA ARG A 35 2.04 -5.30 10.06
C ARG A 35 1.75 -6.28 8.92
N ARG A 36 0.48 -6.53 8.61
CA ARG A 36 0.08 -7.37 7.47
C ARG A 36 0.58 -6.78 6.14
N LEU A 37 0.42 -5.46 5.94
CA LEU A 37 0.91 -4.76 4.76
C LEU A 37 2.44 -4.81 4.65
N ALA A 38 3.15 -4.52 5.74
CA ALA A 38 4.61 -4.61 5.76
C ALA A 38 5.08 -6.04 5.45
N HIS A 39 4.46 -7.05 6.04
CA HIS A 39 4.78 -8.44 5.76
C HIS A 39 4.48 -8.83 4.30
N TYR A 40 3.39 -8.31 3.73
CA TYR A 40 3.04 -8.52 2.33
C TYR A 40 4.13 -8.00 1.38
N HIS A 41 4.75 -6.86 1.69
CA HIS A 41 5.80 -6.25 0.89
C HIS A 41 7.21 -6.81 1.17
N LEU A 42 7.43 -7.46 2.31
CA LEU A 42 8.74 -7.95 2.75
C LEU A 42 8.81 -9.49 2.80
N LYS A 43 7.95 -10.20 2.08
CA LYS A 43 7.70 -11.65 2.20
C LYS A 43 8.89 -12.56 1.92
N SER A 44 9.94 -12.13 1.22
CA SER A 44 11.01 -13.01 0.74
C SER A 44 12.32 -12.95 1.53
N GLU A 45 12.30 -12.34 2.70
CA GLU A 45 13.56 -12.08 3.39
C GLU A 45 13.81 -12.93 4.63
N ARG A 46 15.11 -13.27 4.86
CA ARG A 46 15.61 -14.09 5.98
C ARG A 46 15.34 -13.45 7.35
N ALA A 47 15.51 -14.22 8.43
CA ALA A 47 15.18 -13.86 9.82
C ALA A 47 15.74 -12.52 10.36
N ASP A 48 16.76 -11.94 9.73
CA ASP A 48 17.33 -10.62 10.09
C ASP A 48 16.40 -9.42 9.76
N HIS A 49 15.31 -9.64 9.01
CA HIS A 49 14.42 -8.59 8.49
C HIS A 49 13.25 -8.27 9.39
N THR A 50 13.05 -8.99 10.48
CA THR A 50 11.99 -8.69 11.46
C THR A 50 12.14 -7.28 12.03
N LEU A 51 13.37 -6.79 12.21
CA LEU A 51 13.66 -5.42 12.66
C LEU A 51 13.25 -4.37 11.63
N GLN A 52 13.46 -4.64 10.33
CA GLN A 52 13.07 -3.70 9.26
C GLN A 52 11.56 -3.64 9.05
N SER A 53 10.87 -4.78 9.10
CA SER A 53 9.41 -4.80 9.04
C SER A 53 8.78 -4.06 10.22
N THR A 54 9.33 -4.22 11.42
CA THR A 54 8.88 -3.52 12.61
C THR A 54 9.14 -2.00 12.51
N ALA A 55 10.29 -1.58 12.00
CA ALA A 55 10.60 -0.17 11.78
C ALA A 55 9.63 0.46 10.76
N LEU A 56 9.36 -0.24 9.65
CA LEU A 56 8.39 0.18 8.63
C LEU A 56 6.97 0.33 9.21
N VAL A 57 6.54 -0.63 10.03
CA VAL A 57 5.22 -0.58 10.70
C VAL A 57 5.15 0.58 11.67
N ASN A 58 6.20 0.78 12.50
CA ASN A 58 6.23 1.86 13.48
C ASN A 58 6.22 3.22 12.80
N GLU A 59 6.98 3.41 11.73
CA GLU A 59 6.99 4.64 10.97
C GLU A 59 5.62 4.92 10.33
N ALA A 60 5.02 3.92 9.70
CA ALA A 60 3.67 4.04 9.15
C ALA A 60 2.63 4.37 10.22
N PHE A 61 2.74 3.75 11.40
CA PHE A 61 1.85 4.02 12.52
C PHE A 61 1.99 5.46 13.04
N ILE A 62 3.22 5.94 13.25
CA ILE A 62 3.49 7.32 13.72
C ILE A 62 2.98 8.34 12.70
N GLN A 63 3.25 8.15 11.41
CA GLN A 63 2.78 9.06 10.37
C GLN A 63 1.25 9.06 10.26
N LEU A 64 0.61 7.90 10.38
CA LEU A 64 -0.84 7.79 10.37
C LEU A 64 -1.48 8.51 11.56
N MET A 65 -0.93 8.32 12.76
CA MET A 65 -1.41 9.01 13.97
C MET A 65 -1.22 10.53 13.86
N GLY A 66 -0.10 10.98 13.30
CA GLY A 66 0.19 12.41 13.10
C GLY A 66 -0.65 13.08 12.00
N SER A 67 -1.16 12.32 11.04
CA SER A 67 -1.90 12.88 9.88
C SER A 67 -3.37 13.21 10.17
N GLN A 68 -3.93 12.78 11.31
CA GLN A 68 -5.35 12.92 11.66
C GLN A 68 -6.28 12.71 10.44
N PRO A 69 -6.49 11.47 9.99
CA PRO A 69 -7.25 11.23 8.80
C PRO A 69 -8.68 11.76 8.96
N THR A 70 -9.09 12.67 8.08
CA THR A 70 -10.37 13.38 8.17
C THR A 70 -11.56 12.56 7.72
N GLN A 71 -11.34 11.43 7.05
CA GLN A 71 -12.39 10.56 6.54
C GLN A 71 -11.98 9.09 6.60
N LEU A 72 -12.45 8.38 7.61
CA LEU A 72 -12.35 6.92 7.71
C LEU A 72 -13.77 6.36 7.84
N GLN A 73 -14.31 5.84 6.75
CA GLN A 73 -15.68 5.31 6.74
C GLN A 73 -15.72 3.85 7.21
N ASN A 74 -14.70 3.07 6.85
CA ASN A 74 -14.62 1.65 7.15
C ASN A 74 -13.17 1.14 7.02
N ARG A 75 -12.97 -0.16 7.30
CA ARG A 75 -11.66 -0.83 7.20
C ARG A 75 -11.03 -0.71 5.79
N ALA A 76 -11.81 -0.82 4.72
CA ALA A 76 -11.27 -0.73 3.36
C ALA A 76 -10.76 0.68 3.05
N HIS A 77 -11.47 1.73 3.49
CA HIS A 77 -11.01 3.13 3.45
C HIS A 77 -9.70 3.32 4.24
N PHE A 78 -9.61 2.73 5.44
CA PHE A 78 -8.39 2.75 6.23
C PHE A 78 -7.21 2.12 5.47
N VAL A 79 -7.40 0.92 4.92
CA VAL A 79 -6.34 0.22 4.16
C VAL A 79 -5.95 1.01 2.90
N ALA A 80 -6.89 1.69 2.24
CA ALA A 80 -6.58 2.57 1.10
C ALA A 80 -5.66 3.75 1.49
N ILE A 81 -5.86 4.35 2.67
CA ILE A 81 -4.97 5.39 3.20
C ILE A 81 -3.62 4.79 3.60
N ALA A 82 -3.63 3.67 4.31
CA ALA A 82 -2.43 2.96 4.73
C ALA A 82 -1.57 2.51 3.51
N SER A 83 -2.20 2.13 2.39
CA SER A 83 -1.50 1.75 1.17
C SER A 83 -0.72 2.91 0.55
N ARG A 84 -1.26 4.12 0.61
CA ARG A 84 -0.56 5.33 0.16
C ARG A 84 0.66 5.61 1.01
N LEU A 85 0.48 5.53 2.32
CA LEU A 85 1.55 5.74 3.29
C LEU A 85 2.64 4.68 3.13
N MET A 86 2.26 3.42 3.00
CA MET A 86 3.20 2.31 2.79
C MET A 86 4.01 2.50 1.50
N ARG A 87 3.37 2.93 0.40
CA ARG A 87 4.05 3.30 -0.84
C ARG A 87 5.13 4.36 -0.58
N GLN A 88 4.78 5.46 0.09
CA GLN A 88 5.71 6.56 0.36
C GLN A 88 6.94 6.09 1.15
N ILE A 89 6.74 5.32 2.21
CA ILE A 89 7.82 4.81 3.05
C ILE A 89 8.71 3.83 2.26
N LEU A 90 8.12 2.88 1.54
CA LEU A 90 8.87 1.92 0.72
C LEU A 90 9.71 2.63 -0.35
N MET A 91 9.17 3.67 -1.00
CA MET A 91 9.91 4.47 -1.98
C MET A 91 11.05 5.24 -1.36
N GLN A 92 10.86 5.81 -0.17
CA GLN A 92 11.91 6.50 0.56
C GLN A 92 13.06 5.52 0.89
N TYR A 93 12.74 4.31 1.35
CA TYR A 93 13.73 3.27 1.61
C TYR A 93 14.47 2.83 0.33
N ALA A 94 13.75 2.57 -0.77
CA ALA A 94 14.35 2.16 -2.04
C ALA A 94 15.30 3.23 -2.60
N ARG A 95 14.89 4.50 -2.58
CA ARG A 95 15.70 5.63 -3.04
C ARG A 95 16.93 5.84 -2.17
N SER A 96 16.81 5.73 -0.84
CA SER A 96 17.94 5.83 0.10
C SER A 96 18.98 4.73 -0.14
N ARG A 97 18.53 3.50 -0.39
CA ARG A 97 19.43 2.38 -0.69
C ARG A 97 20.14 2.53 -2.03
N ARG A 98 19.47 3.05 -3.06
CA ARG A 98 20.12 3.39 -4.33
C ARG A 98 21.22 4.43 -4.18
N ALA A 99 21.00 5.44 -3.33
CA ALA A 99 22.00 6.47 -3.05
C ALA A 99 23.23 5.91 -2.31
N ASN A 100 23.01 4.91 -1.44
CA ASN A 100 24.06 4.29 -0.59
C ASN A 100 24.61 2.97 -1.17
N LYS A 101 24.74 2.84 -2.46
CA LYS A 101 25.09 1.64 -3.26
C LYS A 101 26.35 0.84 -2.84
N ARG A 102 26.82 0.93 -1.59
CA ARG A 102 28.03 0.25 -1.08
C ARG A 102 27.80 -1.00 -0.22
N ASP A 103 26.57 -1.28 0.22
CA ASP A 103 26.28 -2.49 1.01
C ASP A 103 25.11 -3.28 0.39
N GLY A 104 25.32 -4.59 0.25
CA GLY A 104 24.49 -5.56 -0.44
C GLY A 104 22.99 -5.34 -0.29
N GLY A 105 22.37 -4.90 -1.37
CA GLY A 105 20.97 -4.52 -1.38
C GLY A 105 20.05 -5.69 -1.08
N TYR A 106 19.07 -5.46 -0.22
CA TYR A 106 17.97 -6.38 0.04
C TYR A 106 17.02 -6.40 -1.16
N ARG A 107 16.65 -7.59 -1.60
CA ARG A 107 15.64 -7.76 -2.64
C ARG A 107 14.25 -7.72 -2.01
N LEU A 108 13.42 -6.79 -2.40
CA LEU A 108 11.99 -6.84 -2.11
C LEU A 108 11.36 -7.91 -3.00
N ALA A 109 10.89 -9.01 -2.43
CA ALA A 109 10.18 -10.02 -3.20
C ALA A 109 8.72 -9.59 -3.40
N LEU A 110 8.53 -8.82 -4.41
CA LEU A 110 7.22 -8.37 -4.86
C LEU A 110 6.66 -9.25 -6.01
N GLU A 111 7.37 -10.33 -6.34
CA GLU A 111 7.10 -11.17 -7.53
C GLU A 111 5.68 -11.77 -7.59
N GLU A 112 5.05 -12.03 -6.44
CA GLU A 112 3.74 -12.72 -6.40
C GLU A 112 2.53 -11.78 -6.35
N ILE A 113 2.74 -10.45 -6.22
CA ILE A 113 1.65 -9.58 -5.78
C ILE A 113 0.73 -9.13 -6.90
N ALA A 114 1.19 -9.04 -8.14
CA ALA A 114 0.39 -8.44 -9.19
C ALA A 114 0.74 -8.93 -10.61
N ASP A 115 1.41 -10.07 -10.77
CA ASP A 115 2.01 -10.47 -12.06
C ASP A 115 2.89 -9.35 -12.66
N LEU A 116 3.46 -8.47 -11.85
CA LEU A 116 4.43 -7.48 -12.26
C LEU A 116 5.82 -7.98 -11.87
N PRO A 117 6.81 -7.95 -12.78
CA PRO A 117 8.17 -8.40 -12.49
C PRO A 117 8.90 -7.35 -11.66
N ILE A 118 8.79 -7.44 -10.35
CA ILE A 118 9.46 -6.54 -9.41
C ILE A 118 10.36 -7.35 -8.50
N ALA A 119 11.66 -7.31 -8.77
CA ALA A 119 12.67 -8.12 -8.09
C ALA A 119 13.65 -7.29 -7.23
N GLY A 120 13.47 -5.96 -7.12
CA GLY A 120 14.40 -5.12 -6.37
C GLY A 120 14.02 -3.63 -6.32
N ASP A 121 14.91 -2.84 -5.72
CA ASP A 121 14.70 -1.41 -5.51
C ASP A 121 14.61 -0.61 -6.82
N GLU A 122 15.29 -1.07 -7.87
CA GLU A 122 15.28 -0.39 -9.18
C GLU A 122 13.92 -0.54 -9.86
N GLU A 123 13.38 -1.76 -9.86
CA GLU A 123 12.06 -2.05 -10.41
C GLU A 123 10.95 -1.42 -9.56
N LEU A 124 11.14 -1.35 -8.25
CA LEU A 124 10.18 -0.68 -7.36
C LEU A 124 10.12 0.83 -7.64
N VAL A 125 11.26 1.49 -7.83
CA VAL A 125 11.31 2.91 -8.22
C VAL A 125 10.73 3.11 -9.63
N ALA A 126 11.04 2.23 -10.58
CA ALA A 126 10.47 2.29 -11.92
C ALA A 126 8.93 2.11 -11.90
N LEU A 127 8.41 1.23 -11.04
CA LEU A 127 6.97 1.10 -10.82
C LEU A 127 6.38 2.39 -10.23
N ASP A 128 7.06 3.02 -9.28
CA ASP A 128 6.61 4.27 -8.66
C ASP A 128 6.49 5.39 -9.69
N ASP A 129 7.53 5.58 -10.50
CA ASP A 129 7.54 6.58 -11.56
C ASP A 129 6.46 6.29 -12.63
N ALA A 130 6.29 5.03 -13.03
CA ALA A 130 5.24 4.62 -13.95
C ALA A 130 3.83 4.80 -13.34
N LEU A 131 3.65 4.54 -12.05
CA LEU A 131 2.37 4.74 -11.37
C LEU A 131 2.02 6.23 -11.24
N ASP A 132 2.99 7.10 -11.03
CA ASP A 132 2.77 8.54 -11.03
C ASP A 132 2.33 9.04 -12.41
N GLU A 133 2.94 8.52 -13.48
CA GLU A 133 2.52 8.83 -14.84
C GLU A 133 1.12 8.30 -15.17
N LEU A 134 0.84 7.04 -14.79
CA LEU A 134 -0.50 6.47 -14.93
C LEU A 134 -1.56 7.31 -14.20
N THR A 135 -1.24 7.78 -12.99
CA THR A 135 -2.16 8.61 -12.19
C THR A 135 -2.47 9.95 -12.86
N ARG A 136 -1.51 10.52 -13.60
CA ARG A 136 -1.74 11.74 -14.39
C ARG A 136 -2.64 11.49 -15.61
N ILE A 137 -2.54 10.31 -16.22
CA ILE A 137 -3.33 9.91 -17.40
C ILE A 137 -4.75 9.50 -16.95
N ASP A 138 -4.84 8.68 -15.92
CA ASP A 138 -6.10 8.16 -15.36
C ASP A 138 -5.96 7.97 -13.83
N ASP A 139 -6.41 8.96 -13.06
CA ASP A 139 -6.36 8.96 -11.60
C ASP A 139 -7.08 7.75 -10.98
N ARG A 140 -8.17 7.30 -11.60
CA ARG A 140 -8.90 6.12 -11.11
C ARG A 140 -8.08 4.84 -11.26
N GLN A 141 -7.46 4.62 -12.40
CA GLN A 141 -6.56 3.49 -12.62
C GLN A 141 -5.36 3.55 -11.67
N GLY A 142 -4.76 4.71 -11.48
CA GLY A 142 -3.68 4.92 -10.51
C GLY A 142 -4.09 4.53 -9.08
N LYS A 143 -5.26 4.97 -8.63
CA LYS A 143 -5.83 4.61 -7.32
C LYS A 143 -6.07 3.10 -7.19
N ILE A 144 -6.61 2.45 -8.21
CA ILE A 144 -6.84 1.00 -8.22
C ILE A 144 -5.51 0.25 -8.07
N VAL A 145 -4.49 0.62 -8.85
CA VAL A 145 -3.16 0.01 -8.75
C VAL A 145 -2.58 0.21 -7.34
N GLN A 146 -2.63 1.42 -6.82
CA GLN A 146 -2.12 1.73 -5.49
C GLN A 146 -2.77 0.88 -4.40
N MET A 147 -4.10 0.79 -4.39
CA MET A 147 -4.83 0.00 -3.41
C MET A 147 -4.58 -1.50 -3.56
N LYS A 148 -4.50 -1.98 -4.79
CA LYS A 148 -4.30 -3.41 -5.05
C LYS A 148 -2.86 -3.83 -4.78
N PHE A 149 -1.89 -3.07 -5.27
CA PHE A 149 -0.47 -3.39 -5.15
C PHE A 149 0.07 -3.08 -3.74
N PHE A 150 -0.08 -1.84 -3.26
CA PHE A 150 0.45 -1.43 -1.97
C PHE A 150 -0.48 -1.75 -0.79
N GLY A 151 -1.78 -1.84 -1.03
CA GLY A 151 -2.79 -2.14 0.00
C GLY A 151 -3.20 -3.61 0.10
N GLY A 152 -2.90 -4.42 -0.91
CA GLY A 152 -3.37 -5.80 -0.99
C GLY A 152 -4.90 -5.91 -0.94
N LEU A 153 -5.63 -4.85 -1.33
CA LEU A 153 -7.08 -4.85 -1.34
C LEU A 153 -7.63 -5.76 -2.45
N SER A 154 -8.72 -6.46 -2.15
CA SER A 154 -9.47 -7.21 -3.14
C SER A 154 -10.23 -6.27 -4.09
N ALA A 155 -10.61 -6.76 -5.27
CA ALA A 155 -11.41 -5.97 -6.20
C ALA A 155 -12.78 -5.55 -5.61
N PRO A 156 -13.50 -6.38 -4.83
CA PRO A 156 -14.69 -5.96 -4.10
C PRO A 156 -14.43 -4.81 -3.10
N ASP A 157 -13.33 -4.87 -2.32
CA ASP A 157 -12.98 -3.81 -1.37
C ASP A 157 -12.71 -2.48 -2.10
N ILE A 158 -11.96 -2.53 -3.22
CA ILE A 158 -11.67 -1.36 -4.05
C ILE A 158 -12.96 -0.78 -4.67
N SER A 159 -13.86 -1.64 -5.14
CA SER A 159 -15.19 -1.27 -5.63
C SER A 159 -15.95 -0.47 -4.57
N GLN A 160 -15.93 -0.93 -3.32
CA GLN A 160 -16.57 -0.25 -2.21
C GLN A 160 -15.91 1.11 -1.88
N VAL A 161 -14.57 1.16 -1.84
CA VAL A 161 -13.83 2.40 -1.53
C VAL A 161 -14.06 3.48 -2.59
N LEU A 162 -14.05 3.09 -3.87
CA LEU A 162 -14.18 4.03 -4.99
C LEU A 162 -15.63 4.31 -5.40
N GLY A 163 -16.61 3.56 -4.89
CA GLY A 163 -18.02 3.68 -5.27
C GLY A 163 -18.29 3.33 -6.74
N ILE A 164 -17.55 2.38 -7.31
CA ILE A 164 -17.66 1.93 -8.71
C ILE A 164 -17.97 0.44 -8.78
N SER A 165 -18.44 -0.05 -9.93
CA SER A 165 -18.75 -1.48 -10.08
C SER A 165 -17.51 -2.37 -10.04
N LEU A 166 -17.66 -3.59 -9.55
CA LEU A 166 -16.60 -4.61 -9.56
C LEU A 166 -16.03 -4.83 -10.97
N ALA A 167 -16.89 -4.93 -11.98
CA ALA A 167 -16.48 -5.08 -13.38
C ALA A 167 -15.62 -3.90 -13.87
N THR A 168 -15.89 -2.67 -13.38
CA THR A 168 -15.06 -1.50 -13.67
C THR A 168 -13.68 -1.64 -13.04
N VAL A 169 -13.60 -2.06 -11.78
CA VAL A 169 -12.32 -2.29 -11.09
C VAL A 169 -11.48 -3.33 -11.82
N GLU A 170 -12.09 -4.46 -12.19
CA GLU A 170 -11.39 -5.56 -12.88
C GLU A 170 -10.86 -5.14 -14.26
N ARG A 171 -11.67 -4.43 -15.04
CA ARG A 171 -11.28 -3.91 -16.35
C ARG A 171 -10.15 -2.89 -16.23
N ASP A 172 -10.29 -1.92 -15.35
CA ASP A 172 -9.32 -0.86 -15.15
C ASP A 172 -8.00 -1.41 -14.61
N TRP A 173 -8.06 -2.40 -13.71
CA TRP A 173 -6.88 -3.13 -13.25
C TRP A 173 -6.17 -3.87 -14.39
N ALA A 174 -6.91 -4.59 -15.24
CA ALA A 174 -6.33 -5.30 -16.38
C ALA A 174 -5.63 -4.33 -17.34
N THR A 175 -6.25 -3.18 -17.65
CA THR A 175 -5.70 -2.13 -18.51
C THR A 175 -4.45 -1.51 -17.88
N ALA A 176 -4.54 -1.10 -16.62
CA ALA A 176 -3.43 -0.49 -15.88
C ALA A 176 -2.20 -1.42 -15.80
N ARG A 177 -2.41 -2.71 -15.56
CA ARG A 177 -1.34 -3.71 -15.50
C ARG A 177 -0.58 -3.85 -16.81
N ILE A 178 -1.30 -3.87 -17.94
CA ILE A 178 -0.68 -3.94 -19.28
C ILE A 178 0.13 -2.67 -19.54
N TRP A 179 -0.41 -1.52 -19.23
CA TRP A 179 0.24 -0.22 -19.41
C TRP A 179 1.52 -0.13 -18.55
N LEU A 180 1.44 -0.47 -17.27
CA LEU A 180 2.59 -0.45 -16.35
C LEU A 180 3.72 -1.36 -16.82
N ARG A 181 3.40 -2.60 -17.24
CA ARG A 181 4.41 -3.52 -17.80
C ARG A 181 5.14 -2.91 -19.00
N ARG A 182 4.40 -2.29 -19.89
CA ARG A 182 4.97 -1.64 -21.07
C ARG A 182 5.88 -0.47 -20.70
N GLU A 183 5.43 0.38 -19.77
CA GLU A 183 6.18 1.55 -19.36
C GLU A 183 7.46 1.18 -18.59
N MET A 184 7.39 0.24 -17.69
CA MET A 184 8.57 -0.29 -16.99
C MET A 184 9.57 -0.96 -17.93
N SER A 185 9.10 -1.69 -18.96
CA SER A 185 9.99 -2.29 -19.98
C SER A 185 10.68 -1.22 -20.82
N ARG A 186 10.03 -0.09 -21.11
CA ARG A 186 10.66 1.05 -21.83
C ARG A 186 11.73 1.73 -20.98
N ALA A 187 11.47 1.89 -19.68
CA ALA A 187 12.44 2.49 -18.76
C ALA A 187 13.67 1.60 -18.52
N ALA A 188 13.56 0.28 -18.69
CA ALA A 188 14.65 -0.67 -18.56
C ALA A 188 15.50 -0.84 -19.86
N SER A 189 15.07 -0.28 -20.97
CA SER A 189 15.82 -0.32 -22.24
C SER A 189 16.69 0.94 -22.34
N PRO A 190 18.04 0.80 -22.46
CA PRO A 190 18.96 1.93 -22.54
C PRO A 190 18.81 2.75 -23.82
#